data_04777a8c64890741d45855f79732356d
#
_entry.id   04777a8c64890741d45855f79732356d
#
_cell.length_a   1.000
_cell.length_b   1.000
_cell.length_c   1.000
_cell.angle_alpha   90.00
_cell.angle_beta   90.00
_cell.angle_gamma   90.00
#
_symmetry.space_group_name_H-M   'P 1'
#
loop_
_entity.id
_entity.type
_entity.pdbx_description
1 polymer ?
#
loop_
_entity_poly.entity_id
_entity_poly.type
_entity_poly.pdbx_seq_one_letter_code
_entity_poly.pdbx_strand_id
1 'polypeptide(L)'
;LSNKLYSQIIKPIEQSLSGKNLLISVPHESLAQIPISVLLTEKINQPPKGSAALKDYQNAPWLIRKIAISQLPSVNALAALRGVKIERNDAQSFIAFADPYFSKAQANNALAKIETAQVVNTRGKPLNLRSVPKTSNVSSAELALLPGLPDTSIEVNEIAKVLNAKPEDIYLNQHASVKKVLETDFSKKNIIMFSTHGLVPGELNGLTQPALALSSPDVTGEKDSDGLLTMDKILELKLNADWVVLS
;
A
#
# COMPACT_ATOMS: atom_id res chain seq x y z
N LEU A 1 -12.44 -7.91 22.73
CA LEU A 1 -10.98 -7.69 22.78
C LEU A 1 -10.63 -6.21 22.61
N SER A 2 -11.10 -5.53 21.55
CA SER A 2 -10.77 -4.13 21.20
C SER A 2 -11.02 -3.15 22.37
N ASN A 3 -12.21 -3.18 23.01
CA ASN A 3 -12.50 -2.32 24.15
C ASN A 3 -11.63 -2.65 25.39
N LYS A 4 -11.23 -3.92 25.57
CA LYS A 4 -10.32 -4.29 26.65
C LYS A 4 -8.94 -3.64 26.43
N LEU A 5 -8.43 -3.67 25.21
CA LEU A 5 -7.17 -3.00 24.84
C LEU A 5 -7.28 -1.48 25.03
N TYR A 6 -8.39 -0.86 24.59
CA TYR A 6 -8.63 0.55 24.85
C TYR A 6 -8.55 0.89 26.34
N SER A 7 -9.21 0.08 27.18
CA SER A 7 -9.23 0.29 28.63
C SER A 7 -7.86 0.17 29.29
N GLN A 8 -6.96 -0.61 28.71
CA GLN A 8 -5.61 -0.81 29.21
C GLN A 8 -4.60 0.22 28.70
N ILE A 9 -4.74 0.65 27.45
CA ILE A 9 -3.71 1.45 26.76
C ILE A 9 -4.10 2.93 26.72
N ILE A 10 -5.34 3.25 26.36
CA ILE A 10 -5.77 4.63 26.09
C ILE A 10 -6.50 5.24 27.28
N LYS A 11 -7.36 4.49 27.91
CA LYS A 11 -8.18 5.02 29.02
C LYS A 11 -7.36 5.62 30.16
N PRO A 12 -6.18 5.09 30.54
CA PRO A 12 -5.36 5.71 31.60
C PRO A 12 -4.85 7.12 31.24
N ILE A 13 -4.73 7.43 29.96
CA ILE A 13 -4.25 8.74 29.45
C ILE A 13 -5.38 9.59 28.86
N GLU A 14 -6.64 9.12 28.91
CA GLU A 14 -7.78 9.77 28.25
C GLU A 14 -7.96 11.23 28.72
N GLN A 15 -7.72 11.51 29.99
CA GLN A 15 -7.79 12.87 30.52
C GLN A 15 -6.76 13.81 29.88
N SER A 16 -5.57 13.31 29.58
CA SER A 16 -4.51 14.08 28.91
C SER A 16 -4.82 14.35 27.43
N LEU A 17 -5.73 13.59 26.83
CA LEU A 17 -6.19 13.76 25.47
C LEU A 17 -7.33 14.78 25.34
N SER A 18 -7.90 15.21 26.45
CA SER A 18 -9.00 16.19 26.46
C SER A 18 -8.56 17.50 25.76
N GLY A 19 -9.38 17.97 24.81
CA GLY A 19 -9.09 19.18 24.02
C GLY A 19 -7.98 19.03 23.00
N LYS A 20 -7.47 17.81 22.76
CA LYS A 20 -6.50 17.53 21.70
C LYS A 20 -7.20 16.98 20.46
N ASN A 21 -6.71 17.39 19.29
CA ASN A 21 -7.25 16.96 17.99
C ASN A 21 -6.45 15.84 17.35
N LEU A 22 -5.23 15.60 17.81
CA LEU A 22 -4.30 14.62 17.24
C LEU A 22 -3.59 13.85 18.35
N LEU A 23 -3.60 12.53 18.25
CA LEU A 23 -2.76 11.60 19.01
C LEU A 23 -1.64 11.08 18.10
N ILE A 24 -0.40 11.41 18.42
CA ILE A 24 0.77 10.81 17.78
C ILE A 24 1.20 9.63 18.64
N SER A 25 1.13 8.43 18.08
CA SER A 25 1.50 7.18 18.74
C SER A 25 2.82 6.65 18.21
N VAL A 26 3.68 6.20 19.11
CA VAL A 26 4.93 5.50 18.79
C VAL A 26 4.86 4.13 19.49
N PRO A 27 4.12 3.17 18.92
CA PRO A 27 3.95 1.86 19.54
C PRO A 27 5.24 1.03 19.37
N HIS A 28 5.47 0.12 20.32
CA HIS A 28 6.63 -0.75 20.35
C HIS A 28 6.20 -2.21 20.23
N GLU A 29 7.00 -3.03 19.54
CA GLU A 29 6.80 -4.48 19.35
C GLU A 29 5.38 -4.86 18.91
N SER A 30 4.71 -5.75 19.65
CA SER A 30 3.39 -6.28 19.32
C SER A 30 2.30 -5.18 19.21
N LEU A 31 2.47 -4.04 19.88
CA LEU A 31 1.54 -2.92 19.77
C LEU A 31 1.63 -2.21 18.43
N ALA A 32 2.78 -2.29 17.75
CA ALA A 32 2.96 -1.71 16.43
C ALA A 32 2.10 -2.40 15.35
N GLN A 33 1.71 -3.65 15.60
CA GLN A 33 0.84 -4.43 14.72
C GLN A 33 -0.66 -4.16 14.93
N ILE A 34 -1.01 -3.38 15.97
CA ILE A 34 -2.41 -3.10 16.31
C ILE A 34 -2.77 -1.71 15.80
N PRO A 35 -3.72 -1.58 14.86
CA PRO A 35 -4.22 -0.29 14.45
C PRO A 35 -5.05 0.33 15.59
N ILE A 36 -4.44 1.25 16.37
CA ILE A 36 -5.09 1.88 17.54
C ILE A 36 -6.36 2.64 17.14
N SER A 37 -6.45 3.08 15.89
CA SER A 37 -7.63 3.75 15.32
C SER A 37 -8.92 2.95 15.45
N VAL A 38 -8.85 1.62 15.41
CA VAL A 38 -10.00 0.71 15.51
C VAL A 38 -10.22 0.16 16.94
N LEU A 39 -9.66 0.79 17.94
CA LEU A 39 -10.00 0.48 19.33
C LEU A 39 -11.40 1.03 19.63
N LEU A 40 -12.22 0.20 20.28
CA LEU A 40 -13.56 0.60 20.72
C LEU A 40 -13.46 1.34 22.04
N THR A 41 -13.92 2.58 22.08
CA THR A 41 -13.95 3.40 23.31
C THR A 41 -14.98 2.93 24.32
N GLU A 42 -16.00 2.18 23.85
CA GLU A 42 -17.07 1.61 24.67
C GLU A 42 -17.31 0.15 24.33
N LYS A 43 -17.90 -0.60 25.25
CA LYS A 43 -18.31 -2.00 25.00
C LYS A 43 -19.50 -2.05 24.05
N ILE A 44 -19.38 -2.84 23.01
CA ILE A 44 -20.53 -3.24 22.20
C ILE A 44 -21.11 -4.52 22.81
N ASN A 45 -22.35 -4.47 23.29
CA ASN A 45 -22.97 -5.60 23.98
C ASN A 45 -23.33 -6.74 23.05
N GLN A 46 -23.57 -6.46 21.77
CA GLN A 46 -23.82 -7.49 20.75
C GLN A 46 -22.95 -7.19 19.53
N PRO A 47 -22.01 -8.09 19.19
CA PRO A 47 -21.27 -7.93 17.94
C PRO A 47 -22.22 -8.08 16.76
N PRO A 48 -22.10 -7.25 15.75
CA PRO A 48 -22.91 -7.34 14.53
C PRO A 48 -22.84 -8.72 13.91
N LYS A 49 -24.00 -9.25 13.44
CA LYS A 49 -24.10 -10.58 12.82
C LYS A 49 -24.70 -10.46 11.42
N GLY A 50 -24.19 -11.27 10.48
CA GLY A 50 -24.73 -11.38 9.13
C GLY A 50 -24.32 -10.26 8.17
N SER A 51 -25.00 -10.15 7.04
CA SER A 51 -24.69 -9.18 5.97
C SER A 51 -24.93 -7.71 6.35
N ALA A 52 -25.76 -7.45 7.38
CA ALA A 52 -25.97 -6.11 7.92
C ALA A 52 -24.82 -5.64 8.84
N ALA A 53 -23.89 -6.52 9.21
CA ALA A 53 -22.80 -6.24 10.15
C ALA A 53 -21.95 -5.04 9.75
N LEU A 54 -21.73 -4.78 8.46
CA LEU A 54 -20.94 -3.65 7.98
C LEU A 54 -21.56 -2.31 8.35
N LYS A 55 -22.91 -2.18 8.28
CA LYS A 55 -23.62 -0.95 8.68
C LYS A 55 -23.51 -0.68 10.19
N ASP A 56 -23.58 -1.73 10.99
CA ASP A 56 -23.46 -1.61 12.44
C ASP A 56 -22.04 -1.21 12.86
N TYR A 57 -21.02 -1.72 12.17
CA TYR A 57 -19.64 -1.29 12.35
C TYR A 57 -19.39 0.16 11.95
N GLN A 58 -20.12 0.68 10.96
CA GLN A 58 -20.00 2.10 10.59
C GLN A 58 -20.28 3.04 11.76
N ASN A 59 -21.18 2.68 12.67
CA ASN A 59 -21.60 3.50 13.81
C ASN A 59 -20.91 3.11 15.13
N ALA A 60 -20.00 2.14 15.11
CA ALA A 60 -19.29 1.72 16.29
C ALA A 60 -18.43 2.86 16.89
N PRO A 61 -18.27 2.90 18.22
CA PRO A 61 -17.53 3.96 18.90
C PRO A 61 -16.01 3.77 18.77
N TRP A 62 -15.51 3.91 17.53
CA TRP A 62 -14.09 3.81 17.22
C TRP A 62 -13.31 5.00 17.77
N LEU A 63 -12.09 4.77 18.27
CA LEU A 63 -11.22 5.83 18.77
C LEU A 63 -10.93 6.92 17.71
N ILE A 64 -10.78 6.53 16.45
CA ILE A 64 -10.58 7.48 15.35
C ILE A 64 -11.71 8.50 15.20
N ARG A 65 -12.91 8.24 15.72
CA ARG A 65 -14.02 9.19 15.71
C ARG A 65 -13.89 10.27 16.77
N LYS A 66 -13.10 10.02 17.83
CA LYS A 66 -12.87 10.97 18.91
C LYS A 66 -11.64 11.85 18.68
N ILE A 67 -10.59 11.28 18.06
CA ILE A 67 -9.31 11.98 17.88
C ILE A 67 -8.62 11.44 16.64
N ALA A 68 -8.01 12.32 15.85
CA ALA A 68 -7.15 11.90 14.74
C ALA A 68 -5.93 11.16 15.30
N ILE A 69 -5.48 10.11 14.57
CA ILE A 69 -4.37 9.27 15.03
C ILE A 69 -3.32 9.20 13.94
N SER A 70 -2.08 9.52 14.32
CA SER A 70 -0.89 9.29 13.51
C SER A 70 0.00 8.28 14.23
N GLN A 71 0.55 7.33 13.50
CA GLN A 71 1.46 6.33 14.03
C GLN A 71 2.85 6.52 13.41
N LEU A 72 3.87 6.60 14.25
CA LEU A 72 5.26 6.79 13.83
C LEU A 72 6.13 5.64 14.34
N PRO A 73 7.18 5.26 13.60
CA PRO A 73 8.08 4.18 14.01
C PRO A 73 8.96 4.57 15.19
N SER A 74 9.25 5.86 15.38
CA SER A 74 10.06 6.36 16.49
C SER A 74 9.82 7.86 16.75
N VAL A 75 10.21 8.32 17.95
CA VAL A 75 10.20 9.76 18.28
C VAL A 75 11.19 10.53 17.41
N ASN A 76 12.33 9.92 17.08
CA ASN A 76 13.32 10.53 16.19
C ASN A 76 12.76 10.75 14.77
N ALA A 77 11.88 9.87 14.30
CA ALA A 77 11.18 10.06 13.03
C ALA A 77 10.34 11.36 13.03
N LEU A 78 9.67 11.67 14.14
CA LEU A 78 8.92 12.93 14.28
C LEU A 78 9.86 14.16 14.22
N ALA A 79 11.00 14.09 14.90
CA ALA A 79 11.99 15.17 14.88
C ALA A 79 12.57 15.37 13.48
N ALA A 80 12.90 14.28 12.79
CA ALA A 80 13.37 14.31 11.40
C ALA A 80 12.33 14.93 10.46
N LEU A 81 11.08 14.48 10.52
CA LEU A 81 9.99 15.00 9.69
C LEU A 81 9.75 16.51 9.93
N ARG A 82 9.86 16.98 11.18
CA ARG A 82 9.71 18.40 11.51
C ARG A 82 10.91 19.24 11.07
N GLY A 83 12.07 18.63 10.92
CA GLY A 83 13.30 19.27 10.45
C GLY A 83 13.38 19.43 8.92
N VAL A 84 12.57 18.67 8.19
CA VAL A 84 12.54 18.77 6.72
C VAL A 84 11.89 20.09 6.33
N LYS A 85 12.67 20.96 5.70
CA LYS A 85 12.13 22.16 5.04
C LYS A 85 11.49 21.69 3.72
N ILE A 86 10.19 21.65 3.70
CA ILE A 86 9.42 21.36 2.48
C ILE A 86 9.44 22.65 1.65
N GLU A 87 10.26 22.70 0.61
CA GLU A 87 10.10 23.69 -0.45
C GLU A 87 8.86 23.30 -1.25
N ARG A 88 7.73 23.90 -0.89
CA ARG A 88 6.47 23.67 -1.61
C ARG A 88 6.58 24.25 -3.02
N ASN A 89 6.77 23.39 -3.98
CA ASN A 89 6.37 23.70 -5.35
C ASN A 89 4.85 23.56 -5.42
N ASP A 90 4.15 24.66 -5.73
CA ASP A 90 2.67 24.70 -5.80
C ASP A 90 2.06 23.80 -6.87
N ALA A 91 2.85 23.17 -7.71
CA ALA A 91 2.42 22.20 -8.69
C ALA A 91 2.33 20.80 -8.05
N GLN A 92 1.13 20.33 -7.78
CA GLN A 92 0.87 18.93 -7.41
C GLN A 92 1.27 18.03 -8.58
N SER A 93 2.50 17.56 -8.59
CA SER A 93 2.95 16.61 -9.61
C SER A 93 2.77 15.19 -9.09
N PHE A 94 1.82 14.48 -9.69
CA PHE A 94 1.47 13.11 -9.40
C PHE A 94 2.18 12.16 -10.35
N ILE A 95 2.66 11.03 -9.84
CA ILE A 95 3.20 9.93 -10.61
C ILE A 95 2.69 8.61 -10.03
N ALA A 96 2.35 7.66 -10.88
CA ALA A 96 1.82 6.39 -10.43
C ALA A 96 2.32 5.19 -11.23
N PHE A 97 2.42 4.05 -10.53
CA PHE A 97 2.72 2.73 -11.05
C PHE A 97 1.61 1.77 -10.61
N ALA A 98 0.84 1.21 -11.54
CA ALA A 98 -0.32 0.40 -11.21
C ALA A 98 -0.59 -0.71 -12.22
N ASP A 99 -1.44 -1.67 -11.84
CA ASP A 99 -1.88 -2.80 -12.67
C ASP A 99 -0.72 -3.52 -13.37
N PRO A 100 0.37 -3.88 -12.66
CA PRO A 100 1.49 -4.58 -13.28
C PRO A 100 1.07 -5.96 -13.77
N TYR A 101 1.70 -6.43 -14.84
CA TYR A 101 1.50 -7.80 -15.34
C TYR A 101 2.53 -8.75 -14.74
N PHE A 102 2.08 -9.67 -13.92
CA PHE A 102 2.93 -10.65 -13.25
C PHE A 102 3.24 -11.87 -14.13
N SER A 103 2.55 -12.04 -15.28
CA SER A 103 2.78 -13.12 -16.22
C SER A 103 2.39 -12.74 -17.65
N LYS A 104 3.00 -13.43 -18.64
CA LYS A 104 2.59 -13.32 -20.05
C LYS A 104 1.12 -13.68 -20.25
N ALA A 105 0.59 -14.61 -19.47
CA ALA A 105 -0.82 -14.98 -19.57
C ALA A 105 -1.74 -13.82 -19.19
N GLN A 106 -1.40 -13.06 -18.14
CA GLN A 106 -2.15 -11.85 -17.77
C GLN A 106 -2.07 -10.78 -18.86
N ALA A 107 -0.88 -10.53 -19.42
CA ALA A 107 -0.68 -9.57 -20.50
C ALA A 107 -1.51 -9.96 -21.75
N ASN A 108 -1.46 -11.22 -22.16
CA ASN A 108 -2.21 -11.71 -23.33
C ASN A 108 -3.73 -11.66 -23.10
N ASN A 109 -4.21 -12.01 -21.90
CA ASN A 109 -5.63 -11.94 -21.56
C ASN A 109 -6.15 -10.51 -21.52
N ALA A 110 -5.34 -9.54 -21.12
CA ALA A 110 -5.71 -8.13 -21.15
C ALA A 110 -5.84 -7.62 -22.59
N LEU A 111 -4.92 -7.99 -23.49
CA LEU A 111 -5.01 -7.67 -24.91
C LEU A 111 -6.25 -8.28 -25.57
N ALA A 112 -6.56 -9.56 -25.28
CA ALA A 112 -7.77 -10.23 -25.81
C ALA A 112 -9.07 -9.58 -25.29
N LYS A 113 -9.09 -9.04 -24.07
CA LYS A 113 -10.26 -8.32 -23.50
C LYS A 113 -10.47 -6.94 -24.13
N ILE A 114 -9.43 -6.28 -24.58
CA ILE A 114 -9.54 -5.03 -25.36
C ILE A 114 -10.24 -5.29 -26.70
N GLU A 115 -10.01 -6.46 -27.30
CA GLU A 115 -10.67 -6.88 -28.55
C GLU A 115 -12.12 -7.33 -28.33
N THR A 116 -12.49 -7.78 -27.12
CA THR A 116 -13.84 -8.31 -26.80
C THR A 116 -14.43 -7.62 -25.56
N ALA A 117 -14.73 -6.33 -25.64
CA ALA A 117 -15.25 -5.55 -24.51
C ALA A 117 -16.48 -6.19 -23.83
N GLN A 118 -16.25 -7.03 -22.83
CA GLN A 118 -17.27 -7.41 -21.82
C GLN A 118 -16.66 -7.42 -20.41
N VAL A 119 -17.28 -6.64 -19.54
CA VAL A 119 -16.93 -6.45 -18.13
C VAL A 119 -17.29 -7.72 -17.34
N VAL A 120 -16.32 -8.35 -16.71
CA VAL A 120 -16.55 -9.36 -15.67
C VAL A 120 -15.81 -8.92 -14.40
N ASN A 121 -16.61 -8.57 -13.38
CA ASN A 121 -16.15 -8.30 -12.02
C ASN A 121 -15.63 -9.58 -11.36
N THR A 122 -14.33 -9.62 -11.05
CA THR A 122 -13.77 -10.65 -10.17
C THR A 122 -13.05 -9.98 -9.01
N ARG A 123 -13.73 -9.83 -7.86
CA ARG A 123 -13.11 -9.51 -6.58
C ARG A 123 -12.24 -10.67 -6.13
N GLY A 124 -10.99 -10.35 -5.76
CA GLY A 124 -9.95 -11.30 -5.43
C GLY A 124 -10.30 -12.30 -4.32
N LYS A 125 -9.93 -13.56 -4.53
CA LYS A 125 -9.89 -14.61 -3.49
C LYS A 125 -8.55 -14.48 -2.73
N PRO A 126 -8.55 -14.67 -1.39
CA PRO A 126 -7.30 -14.67 -0.64
C PRO A 126 -6.41 -15.85 -1.07
N LEU A 127 -5.14 -15.56 -1.31
CA LEU A 127 -4.11 -16.54 -1.63
C LEU A 127 -3.70 -17.30 -0.37
N ASN A 128 -3.94 -18.63 -0.36
CA ASN A 128 -3.30 -19.54 0.58
C ASN A 128 -2.00 -20.07 -0.05
N LEU A 129 -0.90 -19.37 0.21
CA LEU A 129 0.44 -19.82 -0.19
C LEU A 129 0.95 -20.86 0.82
N ARG A 130 1.07 -22.11 0.37
CA ARG A 130 1.75 -23.17 1.12
C ARG A 130 3.26 -23.07 0.86
N SER A 131 4.04 -23.20 1.94
CA SER A 131 5.50 -23.14 1.95
C SER A 131 6.16 -24.17 1.02
N VAL A 132 7.07 -23.70 0.17
CA VAL A 132 7.93 -24.46 -0.72
C VAL A 132 9.42 -24.22 -0.36
N PRO A 133 10.36 -25.12 -0.66
CA PRO A 133 11.75 -25.05 -0.18
C PRO A 133 12.50 -23.79 -0.64
N LYS A 134 13.34 -23.26 0.23
CA LYS A 134 14.10 -22.01 0.06
C LYS A 134 15.20 -22.15 -1.00
N THR A 135 15.09 -21.37 -2.06
CA THR A 135 16.20 -21.05 -2.98
C THR A 135 16.55 -19.58 -2.90
N SER A 136 17.79 -19.21 -3.18
CA SER A 136 18.36 -17.89 -2.91
C SER A 136 17.95 -16.78 -3.87
N ASN A 137 17.11 -17.04 -4.86
CA ASN A 137 16.58 -16.03 -5.80
C ASN A 137 15.08 -16.25 -6.00
N VAL A 138 14.31 -15.17 -5.96
CA VAL A 138 12.90 -15.22 -6.32
C VAL A 138 12.77 -15.53 -7.79
N SER A 139 12.04 -16.58 -8.12
CA SER A 139 11.80 -16.98 -9.50
C SER A 139 10.64 -16.16 -10.07
N SER A 140 10.75 -15.68 -11.31
CA SER A 140 9.65 -15.05 -12.04
C SER A 140 8.41 -15.95 -12.13
N ALA A 141 8.57 -17.28 -12.00
CA ALA A 141 7.48 -18.24 -11.94
C ALA A 141 6.58 -18.06 -10.70
N GLU A 142 7.13 -17.62 -9.56
CA GLU A 142 6.32 -17.36 -8.35
C GLU A 142 5.61 -16.01 -8.45
N LEU A 143 6.24 -15.01 -9.04
CA LEU A 143 5.59 -13.75 -9.34
C LEU A 143 4.35 -13.96 -10.22
N ALA A 144 4.43 -14.91 -11.17
CA ALA A 144 3.31 -15.26 -12.05
C ALA A 144 2.08 -15.85 -11.33
N LEU A 145 2.20 -16.25 -10.06
CA LEU A 145 1.08 -16.72 -9.23
C LEU A 145 0.26 -15.57 -8.63
N LEU A 146 0.78 -14.36 -8.62
CA LEU A 146 0.06 -13.20 -8.10
C LEU A 146 -1.16 -12.88 -8.98
N PRO A 147 -2.32 -12.59 -8.38
CA PRO A 147 -3.49 -12.16 -9.15
C PRO A 147 -3.26 -10.79 -9.78
N GLY A 148 -3.75 -10.59 -10.99
CA GLY A 148 -3.76 -9.26 -11.63
C GLY A 148 -4.65 -8.28 -10.87
N LEU A 149 -4.37 -6.99 -11.00
CA LEU A 149 -5.02 -5.91 -10.26
C LEU A 149 -5.66 -4.87 -11.21
N PRO A 150 -6.55 -5.26 -12.13
CA PRO A 150 -7.09 -4.35 -13.15
C PRO A 150 -7.84 -3.15 -12.58
N ASP A 151 -8.41 -3.27 -11.37
CA ASP A 151 -9.13 -2.17 -10.71
C ASP A 151 -8.18 -1.02 -10.34
N THR A 152 -6.89 -1.30 -10.14
CA THR A 152 -5.89 -0.28 -9.78
C THR A 152 -5.58 0.67 -10.92
N SER A 153 -5.71 0.23 -12.17
CA SER A 153 -5.58 1.12 -13.33
C SER A 153 -6.72 2.14 -13.39
N ILE A 154 -7.93 1.73 -13.00
CA ILE A 154 -9.10 2.62 -12.93
C ILE A 154 -8.88 3.64 -11.81
N GLU A 155 -8.50 3.18 -10.62
CA GLU A 155 -8.22 4.03 -9.44
C GLU A 155 -7.21 5.12 -9.78
N VAL A 156 -6.06 4.72 -10.32
CA VAL A 156 -4.98 5.65 -10.65
C VAL A 156 -5.40 6.67 -11.71
N ASN A 157 -6.13 6.24 -12.75
CA ASN A 157 -6.61 7.15 -13.78
C ASN A 157 -7.62 8.18 -13.24
N GLU A 158 -8.51 7.78 -12.31
CA GLU A 158 -9.45 8.73 -11.69
C GLU A 158 -8.71 9.74 -10.79
N ILE A 159 -7.73 9.30 -10.01
CA ILE A 159 -6.88 10.19 -9.21
C ILE A 159 -6.07 11.13 -10.12
N ALA A 160 -5.48 10.61 -11.20
CA ALA A 160 -4.73 11.40 -12.16
C ALA A 160 -5.55 12.52 -12.78
N LYS A 161 -6.82 12.26 -13.12
CA LYS A 161 -7.76 13.29 -13.61
C LYS A 161 -7.99 14.39 -12.59
N VAL A 162 -8.24 14.02 -11.32
CA VAL A 162 -8.51 14.99 -10.24
C VAL A 162 -7.28 15.86 -9.97
N LEU A 163 -6.08 15.27 -10.05
CA LEU A 163 -4.82 15.96 -9.81
C LEU A 163 -4.25 16.64 -11.07
N ASN A 164 -4.94 16.57 -12.21
CA ASN A 164 -4.45 17.06 -13.51
C ASN A 164 -3.05 16.54 -13.85
N ALA A 165 -2.81 15.25 -13.55
CA ALA A 165 -1.54 14.60 -13.80
C ALA A 165 -1.27 14.45 -15.30
N LYS A 166 0.01 14.48 -15.67
CA LYS A 166 0.42 14.26 -17.06
C LYS A 166 0.30 12.78 -17.41
N PRO A 167 -0.21 12.43 -18.60
CA PRO A 167 -0.32 11.03 -19.02
C PRO A 167 1.02 10.27 -19.00
N GLU A 168 2.14 10.95 -19.28
CA GLU A 168 3.48 10.38 -19.24
C GLU A 168 3.98 10.01 -17.84
N ASP A 169 3.28 10.44 -16.80
CA ASP A 169 3.58 10.13 -15.40
C ASP A 169 2.76 8.92 -14.89
N ILE A 170 1.92 8.33 -15.72
CA ILE A 170 1.08 7.18 -15.35
C ILE A 170 1.60 5.91 -16.03
N TYR A 171 2.23 5.06 -15.23
CA TYR A 171 2.83 3.81 -15.70
C TYR A 171 1.93 2.63 -15.33
N LEU A 172 1.33 2.03 -16.35
CA LEU A 172 0.41 0.90 -16.19
C LEU A 172 0.97 -0.34 -16.88
N ASN A 173 0.48 -1.50 -16.45
CA ASN A 173 0.74 -2.77 -17.10
C ASN A 173 2.26 -3.04 -17.20
N GLN A 174 2.73 -3.44 -18.36
CA GLN A 174 4.15 -3.71 -18.61
C GLN A 174 5.08 -2.52 -18.31
N HIS A 175 4.56 -1.29 -18.30
CA HIS A 175 5.34 -0.08 -17.99
C HIS A 175 5.47 0.18 -16.50
N ALA A 176 4.69 -0.50 -15.64
CA ALA A 176 4.87 -0.49 -14.19
C ALA A 176 5.98 -1.48 -13.81
N SER A 177 7.22 -1.21 -14.19
CA SER A 177 8.38 -2.09 -14.02
C SER A 177 9.41 -1.53 -13.05
N VAL A 178 10.25 -2.42 -12.48
CA VAL A 178 11.34 -2.04 -11.58
C VAL A 178 12.31 -1.09 -12.26
N LYS A 179 12.70 -1.40 -13.49
CA LYS A 179 13.59 -0.55 -14.28
C LYS A 179 13.02 0.85 -14.44
N LYS A 180 11.72 0.94 -14.78
CA LYS A 180 11.08 2.24 -14.94
C LYS A 180 11.05 3.06 -13.65
N VAL A 181 10.83 2.41 -12.51
CA VAL A 181 10.93 3.09 -11.21
C VAL A 181 12.34 3.61 -10.96
N LEU A 182 13.37 2.78 -11.16
CA LEU A 182 14.77 3.17 -10.91
C LEU A 182 15.28 4.26 -11.86
N GLU A 183 14.78 4.32 -13.10
CA GLU A 183 15.13 5.34 -14.09
C GLU A 183 14.33 6.65 -13.93
N THR A 184 13.30 6.66 -13.08
CA THR A 184 12.42 7.82 -12.92
C THR A 184 13.06 8.87 -12.00
N ASP A 185 13.06 10.13 -12.45
CA ASP A 185 13.41 11.27 -11.60
C ASP A 185 12.21 11.69 -10.74
N PHE A 186 12.28 11.37 -9.45
CA PHE A 186 11.25 11.73 -8.47
C PHE A 186 11.48 13.11 -7.83
N SER A 187 12.55 13.85 -8.17
CA SER A 187 12.90 15.12 -7.50
C SER A 187 11.81 16.19 -7.59
N LYS A 188 10.96 16.10 -8.62
CA LYS A 188 9.85 17.05 -8.86
C LYS A 188 8.46 16.42 -8.65
N LYS A 189 8.39 15.25 -8.01
CA LYS A 189 7.14 14.53 -7.80
C LYS A 189 6.70 14.66 -6.35
N ASN A 190 5.58 15.36 -6.13
CA ASN A 190 5.05 15.60 -4.78
C ASN A 190 4.23 14.40 -4.28
N ILE A 191 3.56 13.70 -5.18
CA ILE A 191 2.73 12.54 -4.85
C ILE A 191 3.19 11.37 -5.71
N ILE A 192 3.60 10.29 -5.06
CA ILE A 192 4.02 9.05 -5.71
C ILE A 192 3.06 7.95 -5.27
N MET A 193 2.49 7.21 -6.21
CA MET A 193 1.56 6.12 -5.91
C MET A 193 2.04 4.80 -6.53
N PHE A 194 2.05 3.77 -5.69
CA PHE A 194 2.22 2.38 -6.10
C PHE A 194 0.94 1.62 -5.78
N SER A 195 0.20 1.23 -6.81
CA SER A 195 -1.04 0.46 -6.66
C SER A 195 -0.79 -0.97 -7.14
N THR A 196 -0.27 -1.78 -6.23
CA THR A 196 0.21 -3.14 -6.49
C THR A 196 0.32 -3.97 -5.22
N HIS A 197 0.69 -5.26 -5.34
CA HIS A 197 0.92 -6.13 -4.19
C HIS A 197 2.15 -5.72 -3.40
N GLY A 198 1.96 -5.48 -2.09
CA GLY A 198 3.03 -5.43 -1.11
C GLY A 198 3.32 -6.83 -0.59
N LEU A 199 4.58 -7.25 -0.60
CA LEU A 199 5.03 -8.55 -0.19
C LEU A 199 5.90 -8.46 1.07
N VAL A 200 5.68 -9.38 2.02
CA VAL A 200 6.54 -9.49 3.21
C VAL A 200 7.56 -10.63 3.05
N PRO A 201 8.67 -10.61 3.81
CA PRO A 201 9.66 -11.68 3.75
C PRO A 201 9.03 -13.06 3.94
N GLY A 202 9.35 -14.00 3.05
CA GLY A 202 8.87 -15.39 3.07
C GLY A 202 7.55 -15.64 2.34
N GLU A 203 6.88 -14.62 1.79
CA GLU A 203 5.69 -14.84 0.94
C GLU A 203 6.04 -15.43 -0.42
N LEU A 204 7.19 -15.06 -0.97
CA LEU A 204 7.78 -15.72 -2.14
C LEU A 204 9.10 -16.37 -1.73
N ASN A 205 9.43 -17.49 -2.39
CA ASN A 205 10.72 -18.18 -2.14
C ASN A 205 11.89 -17.25 -2.47
N GLY A 206 12.83 -17.16 -1.53
CA GLY A 206 13.99 -16.29 -1.66
C GLY A 206 13.73 -14.81 -1.33
N LEU A 207 12.50 -14.40 -1.08
CA LEU A 207 12.20 -13.03 -0.64
C LEU A 207 12.61 -12.88 0.84
N THR A 208 13.71 -12.19 1.08
CA THR A 208 14.28 -11.99 2.43
C THR A 208 13.97 -10.62 3.02
N GLN A 209 13.43 -9.70 2.24
CA GLN A 209 13.07 -8.34 2.63
C GLN A 209 11.71 -7.94 2.03
N PRO A 210 11.02 -6.93 2.59
CA PRO A 210 9.77 -6.42 1.99
C PRO A 210 9.99 -5.92 0.57
N ALA A 211 8.98 -6.10 -0.28
CA ALA A 211 9.02 -5.65 -1.66
C ALA A 211 7.64 -5.22 -2.18
N LEU A 212 7.62 -4.40 -3.22
CA LEU A 212 6.45 -4.19 -4.07
C LEU A 212 6.60 -5.04 -5.34
N ALA A 213 5.56 -5.78 -5.70
CA ALA A 213 5.55 -6.57 -6.91
C ALA A 213 5.25 -5.67 -8.12
N LEU A 214 6.17 -5.61 -9.07
CA LEU A 214 6.00 -4.89 -10.34
C LEU A 214 5.98 -5.88 -11.50
N SER A 215 5.89 -5.39 -12.73
CA SER A 215 5.74 -6.25 -13.89
C SER A 215 6.91 -7.23 -14.04
N SER A 216 6.53 -8.48 -14.29
CA SER A 216 7.48 -9.59 -14.44
C SER A 216 8.48 -9.35 -15.56
N PRO A 217 9.76 -9.74 -15.38
CA PRO A 217 10.75 -9.74 -16.45
C PRO A 217 10.31 -10.51 -17.71
N ASP A 218 9.49 -11.56 -17.55
CA ASP A 218 8.93 -12.32 -18.66
C ASP A 218 8.01 -11.48 -19.56
N VAL A 219 7.41 -10.42 -18.99
CA VAL A 219 6.53 -9.48 -19.71
C VAL A 219 7.33 -8.30 -20.25
N THR A 220 8.20 -7.72 -19.42
CA THR A 220 8.95 -6.51 -19.76
C THR A 220 10.17 -6.76 -20.63
N GLY A 221 10.71 -7.99 -20.59
CA GLY A 221 11.98 -8.36 -21.27
C GLY A 221 13.23 -7.88 -20.52
N GLU A 222 13.09 -7.37 -19.31
CA GLU A 222 14.20 -6.90 -18.46
C GLU A 222 15.00 -8.07 -17.93
N LYS A 223 16.24 -8.26 -18.43
CA LYS A 223 17.08 -9.41 -18.06
C LYS A 223 17.67 -9.34 -16.65
N ASP A 224 17.87 -8.12 -16.14
CA ASP A 224 18.52 -7.84 -14.85
C ASP A 224 17.51 -7.49 -13.75
N SER A 225 16.25 -7.82 -13.96
CA SER A 225 15.15 -7.56 -13.01
C SER A 225 14.51 -8.86 -12.56
N ASP A 226 14.09 -8.91 -11.31
CA ASP A 226 13.25 -9.96 -10.73
C ASP A 226 11.76 -9.57 -10.65
N GLY A 227 11.42 -8.35 -11.08
CA GLY A 227 10.09 -7.79 -10.98
C GLY A 227 9.72 -7.30 -9.57
N LEU A 228 10.69 -7.29 -8.65
CA LEU A 228 10.48 -6.88 -7.26
C LEU A 228 11.22 -5.57 -6.94
N LEU A 229 10.47 -4.57 -6.52
CA LEU A 229 11.03 -3.35 -5.94
C LEU A 229 11.24 -3.58 -4.45
N THR A 230 12.40 -4.11 -4.11
CA THR A 230 12.78 -4.49 -2.75
C THR A 230 13.19 -3.29 -1.90
N MET A 231 13.25 -3.44 -0.57
CA MET A 231 13.58 -2.37 0.37
C MET A 231 14.93 -1.71 0.05
N ASP A 232 15.95 -2.49 -0.30
CA ASP A 232 17.27 -1.97 -0.69
C ASP A 232 17.18 -1.08 -1.94
N LYS A 233 16.44 -1.49 -2.97
CA LYS A 233 16.20 -0.68 -4.18
C LYS A 233 15.43 0.61 -3.85
N ILE A 234 14.44 0.54 -2.94
CA ILE A 234 13.68 1.72 -2.49
C ILE A 234 14.60 2.73 -1.78
N LEU A 235 15.54 2.26 -0.98
CA LEU A 235 16.48 3.15 -0.25
C LEU A 235 17.45 3.89 -1.18
N GLU A 236 17.65 3.43 -2.41
CA GLU A 236 18.45 4.11 -3.42
C GLU A 236 17.68 5.23 -4.13
N LEU A 237 16.33 5.25 -4.03
CA LEU A 237 15.49 6.26 -4.67
C LEU A 237 15.65 7.61 -3.98
N LYS A 238 15.87 8.66 -4.79
CA LYS A 238 15.90 10.04 -4.32
C LYS A 238 14.49 10.64 -4.38
N LEU A 239 13.72 10.38 -3.34
CA LEU A 239 12.35 10.86 -3.25
C LEU A 239 12.31 12.26 -2.61
N ASN A 240 11.57 13.19 -3.22
CA ASN A 240 11.24 14.50 -2.66
C ASN A 240 9.71 14.65 -2.57
N ALA A 241 9.03 13.56 -2.24
CA ALA A 241 7.58 13.50 -2.22
C ALA A 241 7.01 13.93 -0.86
N ASP A 242 5.91 14.66 -0.89
CA ASP A 242 5.09 14.93 0.29
C ASP A 242 4.30 13.68 0.69
N TRP A 243 3.90 12.88 -0.31
CA TRP A 243 3.09 11.68 -0.12
C TRP A 243 3.61 10.52 -0.96
N VAL A 244 3.78 9.38 -0.31
CA VAL A 244 3.93 8.08 -0.97
C VAL A 244 2.74 7.22 -0.58
N VAL A 245 1.92 6.86 -1.56
CA VAL A 245 0.69 6.08 -1.39
C VAL A 245 0.95 4.65 -1.83
N LEU A 246 0.64 3.69 -0.98
CA LEU A 246 0.62 2.27 -1.29
C LEU A 246 -0.84 1.80 -1.22
N SER A 247 -1.40 1.32 -2.34
CA SER A 247 -2.78 0.87 -2.46
C SER A 247 -2.85 -0.58 -2.92
#